data_1be45ba552c25cf0a4f2bb1f7cbe774c
#
_entry.id   1be45ba552c25cf0a4f2bb1f7cbe774c
#
_cell.length_a   1.000
_cell.length_b   1.000
_cell.length_c   1.000
_cell.angle_alpha   90.00
_cell.angle_beta   90.00
_cell.angle_gamma   90.00
#
_symmetry.space_group_name_H-M   'P 1'
#
loop_
_entity.id
_entity.type
_entity.pdbx_description
1 polymer ?
#
loop_
_entity_poly.entity_id
_entity_poly.type
_entity_poly.pdbx_seq_one_letter_code
_entity_poly.pdbx_strand_id
1 'polypeptide(L)'
;PERHALETFLAESVDIDDVVERSVRLLAQVTHQVALVQYPGARVRVLKHLEVIALAPGRVLVVVITTDGEVGERSLTLHAPLDDAQLREVRAHLRHHCDGATSGTAQACVDEATASARPELVGTVAAIGAALTDVLSGQSESKIVVAGAANLARGALDFRDIAPVLDALEEQVVLMRLFAEADPGDDVHVSIGAENPHDGLAEAAVVTGTYRAGADDSVGSAHLGIVGPMRMDYARTMSSVRAVAAYLSRYLASQRGD
;
A
#
# COMPACT_ATOMS: atom_id res chain seq x y z
N PRO A 1 -8.57 -30.95 -3.08
CA PRO A 1 -9.12 -30.86 -1.72
C PRO A 1 -8.61 -29.64 -0.98
N GLU A 2 -7.31 -29.37 -0.96
CA GLU A 2 -6.70 -28.22 -0.25
C GLU A 2 -7.20 -26.87 -0.79
N ARG A 3 -7.31 -26.70 -2.09
CA ARG A 3 -7.76 -25.47 -2.75
C ARG A 3 -9.22 -25.13 -2.39
N HIS A 4 -10.07 -26.11 -2.29
CA HIS A 4 -11.48 -25.92 -1.93
C HIS A 4 -11.66 -25.60 -0.44
N ALA A 5 -10.84 -26.20 0.43
CA ALA A 5 -10.81 -25.88 1.84
C ALA A 5 -10.31 -24.42 2.07
N LEU A 6 -9.32 -23.97 1.29
CA LEU A 6 -8.83 -22.59 1.27
C LEU A 6 -9.93 -21.60 0.88
N GLU A 7 -10.66 -21.89 -0.19
CA GLU A 7 -11.76 -21.06 -0.69
C GLU A 7 -12.90 -20.97 0.33
N THR A 8 -13.26 -22.09 0.99
CA THR A 8 -14.33 -22.11 2.00
C THR A 8 -13.94 -21.33 3.25
N PHE A 9 -12.69 -21.44 3.73
CA PHE A 9 -12.21 -20.73 4.92
C PHE A 9 -12.16 -19.21 4.73
N LEU A 10 -11.85 -18.76 3.52
CA LEU A 10 -11.74 -17.35 3.18
C LEU A 10 -13.08 -16.72 2.74
N ALA A 11 -14.06 -17.54 2.35
CA ALA A 11 -15.39 -17.08 1.91
C ALA A 11 -16.25 -16.44 3.02
N GLU A 12 -15.90 -16.65 4.28
CA GLU A 12 -16.59 -16.06 5.45
C GLU A 12 -16.07 -14.65 5.84
N SER A 13 -15.21 -14.06 5.01
CA SER A 13 -14.59 -12.78 5.30
C SER A 13 -15.58 -11.63 5.08
N VAL A 14 -15.63 -10.69 6.03
CA VAL A 14 -16.61 -9.58 6.06
C VAL A 14 -16.05 -8.35 5.33
N ASP A 15 -14.75 -8.09 5.41
CA ASP A 15 -14.07 -6.95 4.81
C ASP A 15 -12.64 -7.30 4.35
N ILE A 16 -11.95 -6.32 3.76
CA ILE A 16 -10.59 -6.51 3.23
C ILE A 16 -9.57 -6.79 4.34
N ASP A 17 -9.74 -6.19 5.53
CA ASP A 17 -8.86 -6.39 6.66
C ASP A 17 -8.91 -7.84 7.12
N ASP A 18 -10.13 -8.39 7.26
CA ASP A 18 -10.35 -9.78 7.64
C ASP A 18 -9.79 -10.76 6.59
N VAL A 19 -9.98 -10.45 5.29
CA VAL A 19 -9.41 -11.28 4.19
C VAL A 19 -7.89 -11.31 4.24
N VAL A 20 -7.23 -10.17 4.39
CA VAL A 20 -5.77 -10.09 4.45
C VAL A 20 -5.24 -10.81 5.69
N GLU A 21 -5.84 -10.58 6.87
CA GLU A 21 -5.44 -11.26 8.10
C GLU A 21 -5.63 -12.78 8.04
N ARG A 22 -6.73 -13.26 7.50
CA ARG A 22 -6.98 -14.70 7.32
C ARG A 22 -6.01 -15.29 6.32
N SER A 23 -5.74 -14.60 5.22
CA SER A 23 -4.82 -15.05 4.16
C SER A 23 -3.40 -15.23 4.69
N VAL A 24 -2.88 -14.26 5.47
CA VAL A 24 -1.53 -14.36 6.03
C VAL A 24 -1.43 -15.50 7.06
N ARG A 25 -2.43 -15.65 7.93
CA ARG A 25 -2.47 -16.75 8.91
C ARG A 25 -2.53 -18.12 8.23
N LEU A 26 -3.35 -18.23 7.21
CA LEU A 26 -3.51 -19.47 6.43
C LEU A 26 -2.22 -19.86 5.72
N LEU A 27 -1.55 -18.89 5.04
CA LEU A 27 -0.25 -19.12 4.44
C LEU A 27 0.78 -19.61 5.46
N ALA A 28 0.86 -18.97 6.62
CA ALA A 28 1.77 -19.37 7.68
C ALA A 28 1.48 -20.77 8.22
N GLN A 29 0.20 -21.16 8.33
CA GLN A 29 -0.22 -22.49 8.78
C GLN A 29 0.09 -23.59 7.76
N VAL A 30 -0.22 -23.36 6.47
CA VAL A 30 -0.04 -24.36 5.41
C VAL A 30 1.45 -24.58 5.11
N THR A 31 2.26 -23.51 5.12
CA THR A 31 3.68 -23.61 4.81
C THR A 31 4.56 -23.91 6.00
N HIS A 32 4.05 -23.72 7.23
CA HIS A 32 4.81 -23.76 8.47
C HIS A 32 5.99 -22.78 8.49
N GLN A 33 5.84 -21.64 7.81
CA GLN A 33 6.83 -20.58 7.67
C GLN A 33 6.24 -19.24 8.14
N VAL A 34 7.02 -18.15 8.03
CA VAL A 34 6.49 -16.81 8.19
C VAL A 34 5.84 -16.37 6.90
N ALA A 35 4.63 -15.86 7.01
CA ALA A 35 3.90 -15.31 5.89
C ALA A 35 3.80 -13.79 6.03
N LEU A 36 3.88 -13.11 4.89
CA LEU A 36 3.77 -11.67 4.72
C LEU A 36 2.67 -11.40 3.71
N VAL A 37 1.78 -10.46 3.99
CA VAL A 37 0.81 -9.96 2.99
C VAL A 37 0.81 -8.44 3.07
N GLN A 38 1.13 -7.81 1.97
CA GLN A 38 1.01 -6.37 1.79
C GLN A 38 -0.48 -6.06 1.55
N TYR A 39 -1.01 -5.02 2.21
CA TYR A 39 -2.32 -4.54 1.83
C TYR A 39 -2.30 -4.05 0.39
N PRO A 40 -3.38 -4.27 -0.37
CA PRO A 40 -3.46 -3.72 -1.71
C PRO A 40 -3.24 -2.22 -1.62
N GLY A 41 -2.36 -1.72 -2.47
CA GLY A 41 -2.06 -0.29 -2.55
C GLY A 41 -3.36 0.52 -2.69
N ALA A 42 -3.37 1.74 -2.21
CA ALA A 42 -4.54 2.58 -2.26
C ALA A 42 -5.13 2.55 -3.67
N ARG A 43 -6.46 2.38 -3.73
CA ARG A 43 -7.25 2.68 -4.93
C ARG A 43 -6.73 3.98 -5.52
N VAL A 44 -6.72 4.09 -6.85
CA VAL A 44 -6.47 5.38 -7.48
C VAL A 44 -7.44 6.38 -6.85
N ARG A 45 -6.92 7.17 -5.91
CA ARG A 45 -7.74 8.17 -5.25
C ARG A 45 -8.11 9.21 -6.28
N VAL A 46 -9.38 9.40 -6.50
CA VAL A 46 -9.91 10.43 -7.39
C VAL A 46 -10.47 11.54 -6.54
N LEU A 47 -10.00 12.76 -6.73
CA LEU A 47 -10.53 13.93 -6.03
C LEU A 47 -12.01 14.11 -6.35
N LYS A 48 -12.85 14.08 -5.32
CA LYS A 48 -14.27 14.40 -5.38
C LYS A 48 -14.56 15.79 -4.81
N HIS A 49 -13.85 16.16 -3.77
CA HIS A 49 -14.06 17.46 -3.11
C HIS A 49 -12.79 17.93 -2.41
N LEU A 50 -12.51 19.22 -2.55
CA LEU A 50 -11.43 19.92 -1.85
C LEU A 50 -12.04 21.02 -0.98
N GLU A 51 -11.69 21.05 0.29
CA GLU A 51 -12.03 22.13 1.21
C GLU A 51 -10.76 22.71 1.83
N VAL A 52 -10.76 24.03 2.03
CA VAL A 52 -9.66 24.73 2.69
C VAL A 52 -10.26 25.58 3.80
N ILE A 53 -9.89 25.32 5.04
CA ILE A 53 -10.47 25.89 6.23
C ILE A 53 -9.40 26.72 6.97
N ALA A 54 -9.69 27.97 7.26
CA ALA A 54 -8.83 28.78 8.12
C ALA A 54 -8.92 28.29 9.57
N LEU A 55 -7.79 27.92 10.16
CA LEU A 55 -7.70 27.53 11.58
C LEU A 55 -7.26 28.72 12.46
N ALA A 56 -6.37 29.54 11.93
CA ALA A 56 -5.80 30.74 12.57
C ALA A 56 -5.17 31.63 11.50
N PRO A 57 -4.77 32.86 11.80
CA PRO A 57 -4.02 33.70 10.85
C PRO A 57 -2.78 32.96 10.32
N GLY A 58 -2.73 32.75 9.00
CA GLY A 58 -1.66 32.03 8.32
C GLY A 58 -1.64 30.50 8.51
N ARG A 59 -2.66 29.90 9.16
CA ARG A 59 -2.79 28.43 9.27
C ARG A 59 -4.09 27.97 8.64
N VAL A 60 -3.99 26.99 7.75
CA VAL A 60 -5.13 26.39 7.06
C VAL A 60 -5.13 24.88 7.23
N LEU A 61 -6.32 24.29 7.20
CA LEU A 61 -6.54 22.86 7.06
C LEU A 61 -7.03 22.59 5.63
N VAL A 62 -6.32 21.77 4.92
CA VAL A 62 -6.72 21.23 3.61
C VAL A 62 -7.41 19.91 3.85
N VAL A 63 -8.65 19.77 3.41
CA VAL A 63 -9.45 18.54 3.49
C VAL A 63 -9.75 18.07 2.08
N VAL A 64 -9.40 16.83 1.80
CA VAL A 64 -9.58 16.17 0.50
C VAL A 64 -10.53 15.01 0.69
N ILE A 65 -11.62 14.99 -0.06
CA ILE A 65 -12.57 13.88 -0.09
C ILE A 65 -12.45 13.20 -1.46
N THR A 66 -12.27 11.90 -1.45
CA THR A 66 -12.14 11.10 -2.67
C THR A 66 -13.46 10.45 -3.07
N THR A 67 -13.56 9.92 -4.28
CA THR A 67 -14.79 9.33 -4.82
C THR A 67 -15.22 8.06 -4.08
N ASP A 68 -14.29 7.35 -3.45
CA ASP A 68 -14.53 6.19 -2.59
C ASP A 68 -14.93 6.56 -1.15
N GLY A 69 -15.01 7.87 -0.86
CA GLY A 69 -15.46 8.39 0.43
C GLY A 69 -14.38 8.54 1.48
N GLU A 70 -13.10 8.26 1.15
CA GLU A 70 -12.00 8.53 2.07
C GLU A 70 -11.83 10.04 2.26
N VAL A 71 -11.46 10.43 3.48
CA VAL A 71 -11.18 11.81 3.87
C VAL A 71 -9.72 11.90 4.33
N GLY A 72 -8.94 12.66 3.60
CA GLY A 72 -7.58 13.00 3.99
C GLY A 72 -7.48 14.45 4.40
N GLU A 73 -6.61 14.76 5.37
CA GLU A 73 -6.42 16.12 5.87
C GLU A 73 -4.95 16.47 6.05
N ARG A 74 -4.63 17.77 5.82
CA ARG A 74 -3.29 18.32 6.04
C ARG A 74 -3.40 19.72 6.61
N SER A 75 -2.69 19.97 7.72
CA SER A 75 -2.55 21.31 8.29
C SER A 75 -1.29 21.97 7.71
N LEU A 76 -1.44 23.20 7.22
CA LEU A 76 -0.36 23.99 6.62
C LEU A 76 -0.21 25.32 7.32
N THR A 77 1.04 25.82 7.36
CA THR A 77 1.35 27.21 7.70
C THR A 77 1.70 27.96 6.41
N LEU A 78 0.94 28.98 6.09
CA LEU A 78 1.16 29.83 4.91
C LEU A 78 2.14 30.94 5.23
N HIS A 79 2.86 31.43 4.23
CA HIS A 79 3.80 32.54 4.38
C HIS A 79 3.12 33.87 4.75
N ALA A 80 1.86 34.04 4.31
CA ALA A 80 1.04 35.19 4.63
C ALA A 80 -0.38 34.77 5.01
N PRO A 81 -1.04 35.45 5.94
CA PRO A 81 -2.43 35.20 6.24
C PRO A 81 -3.31 35.55 5.04
N LEU A 82 -4.34 34.76 4.80
CA LEU A 82 -5.36 35.02 3.79
C LEU A 82 -6.59 35.59 4.45
N ASP A 83 -7.25 36.51 3.75
CA ASP A 83 -8.62 36.88 4.07
C ASP A 83 -9.62 35.85 3.52
N ASP A 84 -10.89 35.97 3.96
CA ASP A 84 -11.95 35.02 3.55
C ASP A 84 -12.21 35.04 2.04
N ALA A 85 -11.97 36.15 1.34
CA ALA A 85 -12.18 36.26 -0.09
C ALA A 85 -11.07 35.54 -0.85
N GLN A 86 -9.82 35.76 -0.44
CA GLN A 86 -8.65 35.07 -0.98
C GLN A 86 -8.72 33.55 -0.73
N LEU A 87 -9.17 33.12 0.45
CA LEU A 87 -9.33 31.71 0.76
C LEU A 87 -10.36 31.04 -0.16
N ARG A 88 -11.51 31.70 -0.36
CA ARG A 88 -12.54 31.19 -1.30
C ARG A 88 -12.04 31.14 -2.73
N GLU A 89 -11.26 32.15 -3.16
CA GLU A 89 -10.69 32.21 -4.48
C GLU A 89 -9.71 31.06 -4.72
N VAL A 90 -8.73 30.87 -3.84
CA VAL A 90 -7.75 29.78 -3.94
C VAL A 90 -8.43 28.42 -3.98
N ARG A 91 -9.42 28.20 -3.10
CA ARG A 91 -10.21 26.97 -3.09
C ARG A 91 -10.95 26.74 -4.41
N ALA A 92 -11.64 27.76 -4.91
CA ALA A 92 -12.39 27.66 -6.17
C ALA A 92 -11.46 27.42 -7.36
N HIS A 93 -10.30 28.08 -7.36
CA HIS A 93 -9.29 27.94 -8.40
C HIS A 93 -8.70 26.52 -8.45
N LEU A 94 -8.24 25.98 -7.32
CA LEU A 94 -7.75 24.61 -7.24
C LEU A 94 -8.83 23.58 -7.59
N ARG A 95 -10.05 23.76 -7.12
CA ARG A 95 -11.16 22.85 -7.50
C ARG A 95 -11.44 22.88 -9.00
N HIS A 96 -11.38 24.05 -9.64
CA HIS A 96 -11.61 24.15 -11.08
C HIS A 96 -10.57 23.35 -11.90
N HIS A 97 -9.30 23.41 -11.51
CA HIS A 97 -8.21 22.73 -12.23
C HIS A 97 -8.05 21.25 -11.83
N CYS A 98 -8.33 20.90 -10.58
CA CYS A 98 -8.01 19.58 -10.03
C CYS A 98 -9.26 18.68 -9.85
N ASP A 99 -10.45 19.09 -10.29
CA ASP A 99 -11.65 18.24 -10.20
C ASP A 99 -11.45 16.92 -10.94
N GLY A 100 -11.71 15.80 -10.26
CA GLY A 100 -11.46 14.48 -10.80
C GLY A 100 -9.98 14.09 -10.92
N ALA A 101 -9.05 14.88 -10.40
CA ALA A 101 -7.62 14.55 -10.42
C ALA A 101 -7.35 13.25 -9.66
N THR A 102 -6.47 12.43 -10.22
CA THR A 102 -5.96 11.20 -9.59
C THR A 102 -4.57 11.43 -9.01
N SER A 103 -4.06 10.48 -8.23
CA SER A 103 -2.67 10.52 -7.76
C SER A 103 -1.66 10.72 -8.91
N GLY A 104 -1.92 10.15 -10.08
CA GLY A 104 -1.04 10.28 -11.25
C GLY A 104 -1.17 11.62 -11.99
N THR A 105 -2.29 12.32 -11.88
CA THR A 105 -2.55 13.60 -12.60
C THR A 105 -2.53 14.82 -11.69
N ALA A 106 -2.57 14.63 -10.36
CA ALA A 106 -2.66 15.72 -9.39
C ALA A 106 -1.55 16.75 -9.53
N GLN A 107 -0.29 16.33 -9.70
CA GLN A 107 0.83 17.25 -9.85
C GLN A 107 0.68 18.15 -11.08
N ALA A 108 0.32 17.57 -12.23
CA ALA A 108 0.13 18.35 -13.46
C ALA A 108 -1.02 19.37 -13.32
N CYS A 109 -2.14 18.97 -12.69
CA CYS A 109 -3.26 19.88 -12.42
C CYS A 109 -2.89 21.02 -11.47
N VAL A 110 -2.07 20.74 -10.44
CA VAL A 110 -1.58 21.74 -9.50
C VAL A 110 -0.60 22.71 -10.17
N ASP A 111 0.28 22.21 -11.05
CA ASP A 111 1.21 23.05 -11.81
C ASP A 111 0.47 24.02 -12.72
N GLU A 112 -0.59 23.55 -13.40
CA GLU A 112 -1.46 24.38 -14.24
C GLU A 112 -2.22 25.44 -13.41
N ALA A 113 -2.80 25.03 -12.28
CA ALA A 113 -3.44 25.95 -11.35
C ALA A 113 -2.46 27.00 -10.82
N THR A 114 -1.23 26.60 -10.51
CA THR A 114 -0.19 27.51 -10.03
C THR A 114 0.22 28.53 -11.11
N ALA A 115 0.39 28.06 -12.34
CA ALA A 115 0.77 28.91 -13.47
C ALA A 115 -0.30 29.94 -13.84
N SER A 116 -1.58 29.64 -13.63
CA SER A 116 -2.72 30.51 -13.94
C SER A 116 -3.20 31.36 -12.76
N ALA A 117 -2.59 31.18 -11.57
CA ALA A 117 -2.95 31.92 -10.36
C ALA A 117 -2.52 33.40 -10.44
N ARG A 118 -3.24 34.26 -9.70
CA ARG A 118 -2.81 35.66 -9.50
C ARG A 118 -1.44 35.71 -8.81
N PRO A 119 -0.55 36.65 -9.19
CA PRO A 119 0.82 36.70 -8.68
C PRO A 119 0.92 36.67 -7.14
N GLU A 120 0.00 37.32 -6.44
CA GLU A 120 -0.02 37.37 -4.97
C GLU A 120 -0.48 36.05 -4.32
N LEU A 121 -1.13 35.15 -5.09
CA LEU A 121 -1.66 33.86 -4.60
C LEU A 121 -0.86 32.64 -5.06
N VAL A 122 0.10 32.81 -5.99
CA VAL A 122 0.90 31.71 -6.56
C VAL A 122 1.49 30.81 -5.48
N GLY A 123 2.18 31.41 -4.48
CA GLY A 123 2.79 30.63 -3.40
C GLY A 123 1.79 29.88 -2.54
N THR A 124 0.59 30.44 -2.36
CA THR A 124 -0.49 29.80 -1.60
C THR A 124 -1.13 28.64 -2.39
N VAL A 125 -1.40 28.87 -3.68
CA VAL A 125 -1.93 27.82 -4.58
C VAL A 125 -0.96 26.65 -4.65
N ALA A 126 0.34 26.91 -4.81
CA ALA A 126 1.36 25.88 -4.82
C ALA A 126 1.42 25.10 -3.49
N ALA A 127 1.39 25.78 -2.34
CA ALA A 127 1.46 25.12 -1.03
C ALA A 127 0.23 24.26 -0.75
N ILE A 128 -0.98 24.75 -1.06
CA ILE A 128 -2.22 23.97 -0.88
C ILE A 128 -2.30 22.85 -1.90
N GLY A 129 -1.84 23.09 -3.14
CA GLY A 129 -1.75 22.08 -4.19
C GLY A 129 -0.79 20.95 -3.83
N ALA A 130 0.36 21.25 -3.25
CA ALA A 130 1.28 20.22 -2.75
C ALA A 130 0.62 19.35 -1.68
N ALA A 131 -0.12 19.94 -0.74
CA ALA A 131 -0.87 19.18 0.25
C ALA A 131 -1.98 18.31 -0.37
N LEU A 132 -2.66 18.81 -1.39
CA LEU A 132 -3.64 18.02 -2.18
C LEU A 132 -2.96 16.82 -2.84
N THR A 133 -1.81 17.05 -3.50
CA THR A 133 -1.03 15.97 -4.15
C THR A 133 -0.55 14.94 -3.12
N ASP A 134 -0.05 15.39 -1.96
CA ASP A 134 0.36 14.50 -0.86
C ASP A 134 -0.80 13.62 -0.38
N VAL A 135 -2.00 14.18 -0.21
CA VAL A 135 -3.17 13.42 0.23
C VAL A 135 -3.64 12.44 -0.84
N LEU A 136 -3.69 12.86 -2.11
CA LEU A 136 -4.09 12.00 -3.23
C LEU A 136 -3.07 10.91 -3.53
N SER A 137 -1.78 11.26 -3.49
CA SER A 137 -0.69 10.29 -3.65
C SER A 137 -0.69 9.30 -2.49
N GLY A 138 -1.36 9.68 -1.41
CA GLY A 138 -1.47 9.00 -0.14
C GLY A 138 -0.23 8.16 0.11
N GLN A 139 0.54 8.42 1.11
CA GLN A 139 1.25 7.30 1.69
C GLN A 139 0.15 6.38 2.22
N SER A 140 -0.43 5.54 1.33
CA SER A 140 -0.77 4.22 1.80
C SER A 140 0.53 3.75 2.40
N GLU A 141 0.69 3.93 3.70
CA GLU A 141 1.63 3.11 4.43
C GLU A 141 1.27 1.73 3.93
N SER A 142 2.12 1.18 3.08
CA SER A 142 1.91 -0.15 2.53
C SER A 142 1.98 -1.08 3.72
N LYS A 143 0.85 -1.19 4.42
CA LYS A 143 0.72 -1.98 5.64
C LYS A 143 1.02 -3.41 5.25
N ILE A 144 2.03 -3.98 5.86
CA ILE A 144 2.36 -5.39 5.70
C ILE A 144 1.94 -6.10 6.97
N VAL A 145 1.15 -7.14 6.82
CA VAL A 145 0.78 -8.03 7.94
C VAL A 145 1.70 -9.22 7.91
N VAL A 146 2.22 -9.55 9.08
CA VAL A 146 3.15 -10.68 9.31
C VAL A 146 2.46 -11.70 10.20
N ALA A 147 2.54 -12.98 9.84
CA ALA A 147 2.08 -14.08 10.68
C ALA A 147 3.06 -15.24 10.66
N GLY A 148 3.06 -16.03 11.73
CA GLY A 148 3.85 -17.25 11.78
C GLY A 148 5.29 -17.08 12.25
N ALA A 149 5.68 -15.96 12.88
CA ALA A 149 7.03 -15.76 13.43
C ALA A 149 7.46 -16.92 14.38
N ALA A 150 6.53 -17.49 15.14
CA ALA A 150 6.78 -18.67 15.95
C ALA A 150 7.19 -19.93 15.15
N ASN A 151 6.90 -20.00 13.86
CA ASN A 151 7.31 -21.11 12.99
C ASN A 151 8.82 -21.09 12.76
N LEU A 152 9.42 -19.89 12.59
CA LEU A 152 10.88 -19.76 12.52
C LEU A 152 11.56 -20.25 13.79
N ALA A 153 11.02 -19.92 14.94
CA ALA A 153 11.55 -20.40 16.23
C ALA A 153 11.50 -21.92 16.36
N ARG A 154 10.47 -22.58 15.81
CA ARG A 154 10.39 -24.06 15.76
C ARG A 154 11.39 -24.66 14.77
N GLY A 155 11.71 -23.98 13.67
CA GLY A 155 12.71 -24.33 12.68
C GLY A 155 14.10 -23.76 12.96
N ALA A 156 14.37 -23.28 14.18
CA ALA A 156 15.61 -22.60 14.51
C ALA A 156 16.90 -23.43 14.24
N LEU A 157 16.79 -24.77 14.23
CA LEU A 157 17.90 -25.66 13.90
C LEU A 157 18.30 -25.61 12.40
N ASP A 158 17.46 -25.07 11.54
CA ASP A 158 17.73 -24.91 10.12
C ASP A 158 18.49 -23.61 9.79
N PHE A 159 18.70 -22.75 10.78
CA PHE A 159 19.46 -21.50 10.70
C PHE A 159 20.74 -21.58 11.54
N ARG A 160 21.81 -20.92 11.15
CA ARG A 160 22.98 -20.73 12.00
C ARG A 160 22.70 -19.73 13.10
N ASP A 161 22.06 -18.62 12.72
CA ASP A 161 21.58 -17.57 13.61
C ASP A 161 20.23 -17.05 13.07
N ILE A 162 19.19 -17.18 13.90
CA ILE A 162 17.83 -16.74 13.54
C ILE A 162 17.60 -15.26 13.89
N ALA A 163 18.38 -14.68 14.79
CA ALA A 163 18.14 -13.34 15.29
C ALA A 163 18.14 -12.29 14.17
N PRO A 164 19.10 -12.26 13.20
CA PRO A 164 19.06 -11.29 12.11
C PRO A 164 17.82 -11.42 11.22
N VAL A 165 17.27 -12.64 11.08
CA VAL A 165 16.04 -12.86 10.31
C VAL A 165 14.83 -12.29 11.04
N LEU A 166 14.76 -12.45 12.35
CA LEU A 166 13.68 -11.88 13.16
C LEU A 166 13.75 -10.36 13.18
N ASP A 167 14.93 -9.79 13.37
CA ASP A 167 15.16 -8.34 13.33
C ASP A 167 14.72 -7.75 11.97
N ALA A 168 15.11 -8.39 10.87
CA ALA A 168 14.72 -7.97 9.52
C ALA A 168 13.20 -8.02 9.29
N LEU A 169 12.49 -8.95 9.92
CA LEU A 169 11.03 -9.08 9.82
C LEU A 169 10.28 -8.03 10.67
N GLU A 170 10.93 -7.42 11.65
CA GLU A 170 10.36 -6.30 12.44
C GLU A 170 10.53 -4.95 11.72
N GLU A 171 11.47 -4.85 10.77
CA GLU A 171 11.74 -3.63 10.03
C GLU A 171 10.84 -3.48 8.79
N GLN A 172 9.87 -2.59 8.84
CA GLN A 172 8.94 -2.34 7.73
C GLN A 172 9.68 -1.95 6.42
N VAL A 173 10.77 -1.20 6.51
CA VAL A 173 11.59 -0.80 5.35
C VAL A 173 12.20 -2.02 4.64
N VAL A 174 12.62 -3.03 5.40
CA VAL A 174 13.17 -4.28 4.85
C VAL A 174 12.09 -5.05 4.11
N LEU A 175 10.92 -5.19 4.71
CA LEU A 175 9.77 -5.87 4.09
C LEU A 175 9.30 -5.18 2.80
N MET A 176 9.32 -3.84 2.78
CA MET A 176 9.01 -3.07 1.58
C MET A 176 10.02 -3.31 0.45
N ARG A 177 11.31 -3.40 0.77
CA ARG A 177 12.35 -3.71 -0.22
C ARG A 177 12.20 -5.11 -0.80
N LEU A 178 11.87 -6.10 0.02
CA LEU A 178 11.59 -7.47 -0.45
C LEU A 178 10.53 -7.50 -1.53
N PHE A 179 9.48 -6.69 -1.37
CA PHE A 179 8.39 -6.63 -2.33
C PHE A 179 8.72 -5.75 -3.55
N ALA A 180 9.56 -4.71 -3.38
CA ALA A 180 9.94 -3.83 -4.48
C ALA A 180 10.87 -4.51 -5.51
N GLU A 181 11.65 -5.52 -5.08
CA GLU A 181 12.55 -6.29 -5.94
C GLU A 181 11.88 -7.51 -6.58
N ALA A 182 10.64 -7.84 -6.19
CA ALA A 182 9.86 -8.87 -6.86
C ALA A 182 9.49 -8.38 -8.27
N ASP A 183 9.95 -9.10 -9.31
CA ASP A 183 9.65 -8.75 -10.70
C ASP A 183 8.13 -8.79 -10.94
N PRO A 184 7.51 -7.70 -11.43
CA PRO A 184 6.08 -7.67 -11.73
C PRO A 184 5.64 -8.66 -12.82
N GLY A 185 6.59 -9.20 -13.58
CA GLY A 185 6.35 -10.15 -14.68
C GLY A 185 6.24 -11.61 -14.23
N ASP A 186 6.73 -11.96 -13.05
CA ASP A 186 6.71 -13.33 -12.55
C ASP A 186 5.55 -13.56 -11.57
N ASP A 187 4.79 -14.62 -11.79
CA ASP A 187 3.72 -15.06 -10.86
C ASP A 187 4.25 -15.30 -9.44
N VAL A 188 5.47 -15.83 -9.34
CA VAL A 188 6.17 -16.11 -8.07
C VAL A 188 7.67 -15.98 -8.28
N HIS A 189 8.31 -15.16 -7.45
CA HIS A 189 9.76 -15.00 -7.39
C HIS A 189 10.34 -15.69 -6.15
N VAL A 190 11.57 -16.21 -6.27
CA VAL A 190 12.28 -16.90 -5.17
C VAL A 190 13.69 -16.33 -5.05
N SER A 191 14.03 -15.88 -3.84
CA SER A 191 15.38 -15.41 -3.48
C SER A 191 15.95 -16.27 -2.35
N ILE A 192 17.19 -16.74 -2.47
CA ILE A 192 17.78 -17.68 -1.52
C ILE A 192 19.09 -17.12 -0.98
N GLY A 193 19.19 -17.01 0.34
CA GLY A 193 20.42 -16.64 1.00
C GLY A 193 20.93 -15.25 0.58
N ALA A 194 22.12 -15.17 0.02
CA ALA A 194 22.75 -13.91 -0.40
C ALA A 194 22.06 -13.22 -1.60
N GLU A 195 21.07 -13.85 -2.23
CA GLU A 195 20.24 -13.22 -3.27
C GLU A 195 19.23 -12.24 -2.66
N ASN A 196 18.97 -12.35 -1.34
CA ASN A 196 18.06 -11.44 -0.67
C ASN A 196 18.66 -10.03 -0.58
N PRO A 197 17.85 -8.96 -0.74
CA PRO A 197 18.31 -7.57 -0.76
C PRO A 197 18.81 -7.04 0.59
N HIS A 198 18.62 -7.81 1.65
CA HIS A 198 18.99 -7.42 3.01
C HIS A 198 19.85 -8.51 3.69
N ASP A 199 20.99 -8.11 4.27
CA ASP A 199 21.95 -9.01 4.90
C ASP A 199 21.33 -9.85 6.05
N GLY A 200 20.37 -9.30 6.79
CA GLY A 200 19.61 -10.01 7.81
C GLY A 200 18.86 -11.24 7.30
N LEU A 201 18.61 -11.33 5.99
CA LEU A 201 17.95 -12.47 5.34
C LEU A 201 18.92 -13.40 4.59
N ALA A 202 20.22 -13.22 4.77
CA ALA A 202 21.25 -14.03 4.10
C ALA A 202 21.21 -15.52 4.46
N GLU A 203 20.55 -15.90 5.54
CA GLU A 203 20.33 -17.31 5.94
C GLU A 203 18.89 -17.78 5.71
N ALA A 204 18.06 -16.95 5.09
CA ALA A 204 16.66 -17.24 4.78
C ALA A 204 16.45 -17.44 3.27
N ALA A 205 15.35 -18.09 2.93
CA ALA A 205 14.78 -18.07 1.60
C ALA A 205 13.46 -17.31 1.63
N VAL A 206 13.21 -16.52 0.60
CA VAL A 206 12.01 -15.72 0.43
C VAL A 206 11.30 -16.15 -0.84
N VAL A 207 10.01 -16.41 -0.75
CA VAL A 207 9.14 -16.68 -1.91
C VAL A 207 8.10 -15.58 -1.95
N THR A 208 8.11 -14.76 -2.98
CA THR A 208 7.14 -13.68 -3.16
C THR A 208 6.19 -13.98 -4.32
N GLY A 209 5.00 -13.47 -4.24
CA GLY A 209 4.00 -13.51 -5.30
C GLY A 209 3.26 -12.19 -5.38
N THR A 210 2.68 -11.93 -6.53
CA THR A 210 1.93 -10.70 -6.81
C THR A 210 0.45 -11.01 -6.92
N TYR A 211 -0.39 -10.17 -6.36
CA TYR A 211 -1.83 -10.22 -6.56
C TYR A 211 -2.38 -8.87 -6.99
N ARG A 212 -3.44 -8.90 -7.80
CA ARG A 212 -4.04 -7.67 -8.35
C ARG A 212 -4.97 -7.04 -7.34
N ALA A 213 -4.80 -5.74 -7.13
CA ALA A 213 -5.64 -4.97 -6.22
C ALA A 213 -7.00 -4.56 -6.84
N GLY A 214 -7.27 -4.90 -8.11
CA GLY A 214 -8.52 -4.60 -8.82
C GLY A 214 -8.62 -5.21 -10.21
N ALA A 215 -9.77 -4.96 -10.87
CA ALA A 215 -10.06 -5.48 -12.21
C ALA A 215 -9.34 -4.73 -13.35
N ASP A 216 -8.89 -3.50 -13.10
CA ASP A 216 -8.18 -2.65 -14.06
C ASP A 216 -6.70 -2.58 -13.76
N ASP A 217 -5.86 -2.50 -14.80
CA ASP A 217 -4.40 -2.30 -14.70
C ASP A 217 -4.02 -0.94 -14.06
N SER A 218 -4.99 -0.03 -13.89
CA SER A 218 -4.82 1.24 -13.19
C SER A 218 -4.75 1.11 -11.66
N VAL A 219 -5.10 -0.04 -11.12
CA VAL A 219 -5.00 -0.33 -9.68
C VAL A 219 -3.77 -1.17 -9.45
N GLY A 220 -2.83 -0.63 -8.70
CA GLY A 220 -1.54 -1.25 -8.44
C GLY A 220 -1.61 -2.70 -7.99
N SER A 221 -0.56 -3.45 -8.25
CA SER A 221 -0.35 -4.77 -7.69
C SER A 221 0.07 -4.67 -6.24
N ALA A 222 -0.29 -5.67 -5.44
CA ALA A 222 0.21 -5.85 -4.09
C ALA A 222 0.90 -7.21 -3.97
N HIS A 223 1.69 -7.39 -2.95
CA HIS A 223 2.56 -8.54 -2.81
C HIS A 223 2.20 -9.38 -1.60
N LEU A 224 2.50 -10.65 -1.69
CA LEU A 224 2.52 -11.56 -0.56
C LEU A 224 3.80 -12.39 -0.60
N GLY A 225 4.24 -12.88 0.56
CA GLY A 225 5.49 -13.60 0.62
C GLY A 225 5.54 -14.60 1.78
N ILE A 226 6.50 -15.48 1.66
CA ILE A 226 6.89 -16.45 2.67
C ILE A 226 8.38 -16.30 2.94
N VAL A 227 8.74 -16.27 4.22
CA VAL A 227 10.13 -16.29 4.68
C VAL A 227 10.35 -17.56 5.49
N GLY A 228 11.33 -18.34 5.11
CA GLY A 228 11.67 -19.60 5.76
C GLY A 228 13.14 -19.96 5.63
N PRO A 229 13.56 -21.15 6.12
CA PRO A 229 14.92 -21.62 5.96
C PRO A 229 15.26 -21.90 4.49
N MET A 230 16.53 -21.82 4.13
CA MET A 230 17.00 -22.11 2.75
C MET A 230 16.63 -23.53 2.27
N ARG A 231 16.36 -24.46 3.20
CA ARG A 231 15.96 -25.84 2.91
C ARG A 231 14.47 -26.09 3.15
N MET A 232 13.62 -25.26 2.57
CA MET A 232 12.16 -25.47 2.64
C MET A 232 11.61 -26.22 1.40
N ASP A 233 10.36 -26.69 1.50
CA ASP A 233 9.64 -27.23 0.34
C ASP A 233 9.17 -26.10 -0.59
N TYR A 234 10.02 -25.73 -1.53
CA TYR A 234 9.72 -24.67 -2.51
C TYR A 234 8.49 -24.95 -3.37
N ALA A 235 8.29 -26.21 -3.81
CA ALA A 235 7.18 -26.57 -4.68
C ALA A 235 5.84 -26.33 -3.98
N ARG A 236 5.74 -26.76 -2.73
CA ARG A 236 4.55 -26.55 -1.89
C ARG A 236 4.37 -25.06 -1.57
N THR A 237 5.44 -24.37 -1.19
CA THR A 237 5.41 -22.94 -0.84
C THR A 237 4.96 -22.09 -2.01
N MET A 238 5.56 -22.26 -3.19
CA MET A 238 5.17 -21.55 -4.41
C MET A 238 3.71 -21.81 -4.81
N SER A 239 3.27 -23.08 -4.69
CA SER A 239 1.88 -23.44 -4.98
C SER A 239 0.91 -22.74 -4.02
N SER A 240 1.24 -22.64 -2.74
CA SER A 240 0.44 -21.96 -1.71
C SER A 240 0.37 -20.47 -1.95
N VAL A 241 1.52 -19.84 -2.26
CA VAL A 241 1.62 -18.41 -2.62
C VAL A 241 0.73 -18.11 -3.83
N ARG A 242 0.83 -18.88 -4.92
CA ARG A 242 -0.03 -18.72 -6.11
C ARG A 242 -1.51 -18.87 -5.79
N ALA A 243 -1.87 -19.85 -4.98
CA ALA A 243 -3.27 -20.11 -4.64
C ALA A 243 -3.89 -18.94 -3.87
N VAL A 244 -3.16 -18.40 -2.89
CA VAL A 244 -3.63 -17.25 -2.09
C VAL A 244 -3.61 -15.96 -2.91
N ALA A 245 -2.60 -15.72 -3.75
CA ALA A 245 -2.55 -14.58 -4.67
C ALA A 245 -3.76 -14.57 -5.63
N ALA A 246 -4.07 -15.71 -6.23
CA ALA A 246 -5.22 -15.86 -7.11
C ALA A 246 -6.56 -15.67 -6.38
N TYR A 247 -6.64 -16.11 -5.12
CA TYR A 247 -7.83 -15.86 -4.29
C TYR A 247 -8.01 -14.38 -3.98
N LEU A 248 -6.96 -13.70 -3.48
CA LEU A 248 -6.99 -12.27 -3.16
C LEU A 248 -7.38 -11.44 -4.39
N SER A 249 -6.81 -11.75 -5.56
CA SER A 249 -7.14 -11.07 -6.82
C SER A 249 -8.63 -11.23 -7.19
N ARG A 250 -9.19 -12.44 -7.05
CA ARG A 250 -10.62 -12.68 -7.32
C ARG A 250 -11.54 -11.98 -6.32
N TYR A 251 -11.19 -12.04 -5.04
CA TYR A 251 -11.97 -11.39 -3.99
C TYR A 251 -12.05 -9.88 -4.23
N LEU A 252 -10.92 -9.23 -4.49
CA LEU A 252 -10.86 -7.80 -4.76
C LEU A 252 -11.57 -7.40 -6.06
N ALA A 253 -11.57 -8.26 -7.07
CA ALA A 253 -12.34 -8.05 -8.28
C ALA A 253 -13.87 -8.15 -8.04
N SER A 254 -14.32 -9.04 -7.14
CA SER A 254 -15.73 -9.23 -6.84
C SER A 254 -16.36 -8.10 -6.00
N GLN A 255 -15.58 -7.47 -5.13
CA GLN A 255 -16.05 -6.35 -4.27
C GLN A 255 -16.35 -5.05 -5.04
N ARG A 256 -16.04 -4.99 -6.34
CA ARG A 256 -16.23 -3.82 -7.20
C ARG A 256 -17.40 -3.96 -8.20
N GLY A 257 -18.12 -5.06 -8.14
CA GLY A 257 -19.24 -5.35 -9.03
C GLY A 257 -20.61 -4.95 -8.48
N ASP A 258 -20.64 -4.41 -7.27
CA ASP A 258 -21.83 -3.82 -6.64
C ASP A 258 -21.59 -2.28 -6.49
#